data_2420405caf0eb8ec14d07d178731d7cf
#
_entry.id   2420405caf0eb8ec14d07d178731d7cf
#
_cell.length_a   1.000
_cell.length_b   1.000
_cell.length_c   1.000
_cell.angle_alpha   90.00
_cell.angle_beta   90.00
_cell.angle_gamma   90.00
#
_symmetry.space_group_name_H-M   'P 1'
#
loop_
_entity.id
_entity.type
_entity.pdbx_description
1 polymer ?
#
loop_
_entity_poly.entity_id
_entity_poly.type
_entity_poly.pdbx_seq_one_letter_code
_entity_poly.pdbx_strand_id
1 'polypeptide(L)'
;MNKKITLVLFVLLQIYALQTLASDVFKGREVFMRECMACHGEAGEGKLPGLPNFKEGQTLFKTDSALIDIVRDGKGVMPSFNGLLTDEDIRNVVAYLRSFL
;
A
#
# COMPACT_ATOMS: atom_id res chain seq x y z
N MET A 1 -25.65 22.17 -27.31
CA MET A 1 -24.96 22.39 -26.05
C MET A 1 -23.84 23.41 -26.26
N ASN A 2 -23.68 24.36 -25.36
CA ASN A 2 -22.68 25.40 -25.50
C ASN A 2 -21.26 24.80 -25.41
N LYS A 3 -20.35 25.13 -26.35
CA LYS A 3 -18.97 24.60 -26.38
C LYS A 3 -18.21 24.81 -25.06
N LYS A 4 -18.48 25.90 -24.36
CA LYS A 4 -17.89 26.18 -23.04
C LYS A 4 -18.37 25.19 -21.98
N ILE A 5 -19.63 24.82 -21.96
CA ILE A 5 -20.21 23.86 -21.02
C ILE A 5 -19.63 22.46 -21.31
N THR A 6 -19.52 22.07 -22.58
CA THR A 6 -18.96 20.80 -22.99
C THR A 6 -17.48 20.68 -22.53
N LEU A 7 -16.69 21.74 -22.70
CA LEU A 7 -15.28 21.76 -22.27
C LEU A 7 -15.16 21.63 -20.74
N VAL A 8 -16.00 22.36 -19.99
CA VAL A 8 -16.00 22.29 -18.52
C VAL A 8 -16.35 20.88 -18.03
N LEU A 9 -17.38 20.26 -18.61
CA LEU A 9 -17.78 18.89 -18.25
C LEU A 9 -16.68 17.87 -18.58
N PHE A 10 -15.98 18.03 -19.70
CA PHE A 10 -14.87 17.16 -20.07
C PHE A 10 -13.70 17.28 -19.09
N VAL A 11 -13.34 18.50 -18.68
CA VAL A 11 -12.27 18.75 -17.70
C VAL A 11 -12.64 18.18 -16.34
N LEU A 12 -13.87 18.37 -15.88
CA LEU A 12 -14.35 17.81 -14.61
C LEU A 12 -14.30 16.29 -14.60
N LEU A 13 -14.67 15.63 -15.71
CA LEU A 13 -14.59 14.18 -15.83
C LEU A 13 -13.16 13.66 -15.72
N GLN A 14 -12.18 14.37 -16.28
CA GLN A 14 -10.76 14.01 -16.15
C GLN A 14 -10.25 14.12 -14.71
N ILE A 15 -10.70 15.13 -13.97
CA ILE A 15 -10.31 15.32 -12.56
C ILE A 15 -10.85 14.17 -11.69
N TYR A 16 -12.08 13.71 -11.92
CA TYR A 16 -12.64 12.56 -11.21
C TYR A 16 -11.87 11.26 -11.50
N ALA A 17 -11.42 11.05 -12.72
CA ALA A 17 -10.67 9.85 -13.11
C ALA A 17 -9.30 9.75 -12.40
N LEU A 18 -8.66 10.88 -12.08
CA LEU A 18 -7.37 10.89 -11.38
C LEU A 18 -7.48 10.55 -9.88
N GLN A 19 -8.64 10.74 -9.26
CA GLN A 19 -8.81 10.51 -7.82
C GLN A 19 -8.92 9.02 -7.44
N THR A 20 -9.19 8.15 -8.40
CA THR A 20 -9.44 6.72 -8.13
C THR A 20 -8.19 5.85 -8.03
N LEU A 21 -7.01 6.40 -8.33
CA LEU A 21 -5.75 5.65 -8.40
C LEU A 21 -4.79 5.89 -7.20
N ALA A 22 -5.10 6.85 -6.33
CA ALA A 22 -4.26 7.15 -5.18
C ALA A 22 -4.44 6.10 -4.07
N SER A 23 -3.31 5.50 -3.62
CA SER A 23 -3.29 4.65 -2.44
C SER A 23 -3.47 5.48 -1.18
N ASP A 24 -4.19 4.94 -0.19
CA ASP A 24 -4.50 5.60 1.06
C ASP A 24 -3.57 5.10 2.17
N VAL A 25 -2.66 5.98 2.60
CA VAL A 25 -1.67 5.69 3.65
C VAL A 25 -2.33 5.43 5.01
N PHE A 26 -3.42 6.13 5.33
CA PHE A 26 -4.14 5.94 6.60
C PHE A 26 -4.85 4.59 6.65
N LYS A 27 -5.53 4.20 5.59
CA LYS A 27 -6.09 2.85 5.47
C LYS A 27 -4.99 1.78 5.46
N GLY A 28 -3.86 2.06 4.82
CA GLY A 28 -2.69 1.19 4.84
C GLY A 28 -2.15 0.97 6.25
N ARG A 29 -2.12 2.01 7.08
CA ARG A 29 -1.77 1.90 8.49
C ARG A 29 -2.73 0.99 9.26
N GLU A 30 -4.04 1.12 9.03
CA GLU A 30 -5.03 0.25 9.66
C GLU A 30 -4.81 -1.23 9.30
N VAL A 31 -4.54 -1.53 8.03
CA VAL A 31 -4.20 -2.88 7.57
C VAL A 31 -2.92 -3.37 8.26
N PHE A 32 -1.87 -2.56 8.29
CA PHE A 32 -0.59 -2.90 8.91
C PHE A 32 -0.75 -3.24 10.39
N MET A 33 -1.45 -2.41 11.14
CA MET A 33 -1.66 -2.62 12.58
C MET A 33 -2.49 -3.86 12.87
N ARG A 34 -3.42 -4.22 11.99
CA ARG A 34 -4.27 -5.40 12.16
C ARG A 34 -3.57 -6.70 11.73
N GLU A 35 -2.87 -6.69 10.59
CA GLU A 35 -2.41 -7.90 9.93
C GLU A 35 -0.89 -8.11 9.96
N CYS A 36 -0.11 -7.06 10.17
CA CYS A 36 1.34 -7.10 9.96
C CYS A 36 2.13 -6.85 11.25
N MET A 37 1.60 -6.07 12.17
CA MET A 37 2.26 -5.62 13.39
C MET A 37 2.75 -6.76 14.28
N ALA A 38 2.03 -7.87 14.35
CA ALA A 38 2.37 -8.99 15.22
C ALA A 38 3.78 -9.54 14.95
N CYS A 39 4.20 -9.54 13.69
CA CYS A 39 5.53 -10.01 13.26
C CYS A 39 6.48 -8.85 12.97
N HIS A 40 6.01 -7.80 12.30
CA HIS A 40 6.86 -6.69 11.85
C HIS A 40 7.08 -5.60 12.91
N GLY A 41 6.30 -5.59 13.98
CA GLY A 41 6.36 -4.56 15.02
C GLY A 41 5.49 -3.35 14.69
N GLU A 42 5.06 -2.62 15.72
CA GLU A 42 4.21 -1.45 15.58
C GLU A 42 4.88 -0.33 14.77
N ALA A 43 6.18 -0.18 14.94
CA ALA A 43 7.01 0.78 14.21
C ALA A 43 7.81 0.14 13.06
N GLY A 44 7.47 -1.08 12.66
CA GLY A 44 8.16 -1.80 11.59
C GLY A 44 9.56 -2.30 11.93
N GLU A 45 9.89 -2.39 13.22
CA GLU A 45 11.23 -2.77 13.70
C GLU A 45 11.59 -4.23 13.48
N GLY A 46 10.60 -5.10 13.20
CA GLY A 46 10.78 -6.55 13.10
C GLY A 46 10.92 -7.21 14.47
N LYS A 47 9.93 -8.00 14.86
CA LYS A 47 9.91 -8.67 16.18
C LYS A 47 10.55 -10.05 16.17
N LEU A 48 10.62 -10.69 14.99
CA LEU A 48 11.15 -12.03 14.86
C LEU A 48 12.53 -12.00 14.21
N PRO A 49 13.43 -12.94 14.57
CA PRO A 49 14.75 -13.04 13.92
C PRO A 49 14.64 -13.20 12.41
N GLY A 50 15.45 -12.46 11.67
CA GLY A 50 15.49 -12.51 10.21
C GLY A 50 14.43 -11.65 9.50
N LEU A 51 13.53 -11.00 10.24
CA LEU A 51 12.60 -10.04 9.63
C LEU A 51 13.27 -8.68 9.39
N PRO A 52 12.86 -7.99 8.31
CA PRO A 52 13.43 -6.68 8.01
C PRO A 52 13.05 -5.64 9.06
N ASN A 53 13.95 -4.72 9.33
CA ASN A 53 13.68 -3.51 10.08
C ASN A 53 13.33 -2.38 9.11
N PHE A 54 12.05 -2.05 9.01
CA PHE A 54 11.57 -1.00 8.10
C PHE A 54 12.01 0.40 8.55
N LYS A 55 12.22 0.61 9.84
CA LYS A 55 12.77 1.88 10.35
C LYS A 55 14.17 2.20 9.80
N GLU A 56 14.91 1.16 9.45
CA GLU A 56 16.23 1.27 8.81
C GLU A 56 16.14 1.19 7.28
N GLY A 57 14.95 1.18 6.72
CA GLY A 57 14.70 1.11 5.29
C GLY A 57 14.95 -0.27 4.69
N GLN A 58 15.19 -1.30 5.49
CA GLN A 58 15.46 -2.64 4.98
C GLN A 58 14.30 -3.13 4.12
N THR A 59 14.61 -3.66 2.95
CA THR A 59 13.70 -4.13 1.90
C THR A 59 12.85 -3.05 1.20
N LEU A 60 12.73 -1.84 1.77
CA LEU A 60 11.85 -0.80 1.25
C LEU A 60 12.36 -0.10 -0.01
N PHE A 61 13.58 -0.40 -0.46
CA PHE A 61 14.10 0.09 -1.74
C PHE A 61 13.61 -0.72 -2.96
N LYS A 62 12.86 -1.80 -2.73
CA LYS A 62 12.19 -2.53 -3.80
C LYS A 62 11.09 -1.68 -4.43
N THR A 63 10.70 -2.01 -5.66
CA THR A 63 9.56 -1.37 -6.33
C THR A 63 8.25 -1.68 -5.59
N ASP A 64 7.24 -0.83 -5.77
CA ASP A 64 5.89 -1.09 -5.22
C ASP A 64 5.33 -2.42 -5.73
N SER A 65 5.52 -2.72 -7.01
CA SER A 65 5.10 -4.00 -7.59
C SER A 65 5.73 -5.19 -6.86
N ALA A 66 7.04 -5.14 -6.59
CA ALA A 66 7.72 -6.22 -5.88
C ALA A 66 7.24 -6.37 -4.43
N LEU A 67 6.95 -5.26 -3.73
CA LEU A 67 6.39 -5.30 -2.38
C LEU A 67 4.95 -5.82 -2.38
N ILE A 68 4.14 -5.42 -3.35
CA ILE A 68 2.77 -5.91 -3.53
C ILE A 68 2.78 -7.44 -3.74
N ASP A 69 3.66 -7.95 -4.59
CA ASP A 69 3.79 -9.38 -4.84
C ASP A 69 4.19 -10.14 -3.58
N ILE A 70 5.13 -9.63 -2.77
CA ILE A 70 5.53 -10.24 -1.51
C ILE A 70 4.35 -10.31 -0.53
N VAL A 71 3.57 -9.27 -0.39
CA VAL A 71 2.39 -9.28 0.50
C VAL A 71 1.32 -10.22 -0.03
N ARG A 72 1.04 -10.18 -1.33
CA ARG A 72 0.03 -11.05 -1.94
C ARG A 72 0.40 -12.52 -1.82
N ASP A 73 1.60 -12.89 -2.18
CA ASP A 73 2.01 -14.28 -2.35
C ASP A 73 2.67 -14.87 -1.11
N GLY A 74 3.17 -14.01 -0.21
CA GLY A 74 3.99 -14.41 0.93
C GLY A 74 5.45 -14.66 0.55
N LYS A 75 6.30 -14.82 1.55
CA LYS A 75 7.72 -15.15 1.36
C LYS A 75 8.28 -15.79 2.63
N GLY A 76 8.83 -17.00 2.51
CA GLY A 76 9.36 -17.72 3.67
C GLY A 76 8.28 -17.92 4.74
N VAL A 77 8.53 -17.43 5.95
CA VAL A 77 7.56 -17.51 7.07
C VAL A 77 6.42 -16.50 6.97
N MET A 78 6.55 -15.49 6.10
CA MET A 78 5.49 -14.54 5.85
C MET A 78 4.37 -15.20 5.07
N PRO A 79 3.14 -15.25 5.60
CA PRO A 79 2.03 -15.90 4.92
C PRO A 79 1.58 -15.10 3.69
N SER A 80 0.89 -15.78 2.78
CA SER A 80 0.17 -15.15 1.69
C SER A 80 -1.09 -14.44 2.21
N PHE A 81 -1.33 -13.23 1.73
CA PHE A 81 -2.57 -12.48 1.99
C PHE A 81 -3.55 -12.53 0.81
N ASN A 82 -3.27 -13.36 -0.19
CA ASN A 82 -4.19 -13.57 -1.31
C ASN A 82 -5.52 -14.12 -0.79
N GLY A 83 -6.63 -13.44 -1.10
CA GLY A 83 -7.96 -13.78 -0.61
C GLY A 83 -8.28 -13.30 0.80
N LEU A 84 -7.30 -12.81 1.58
CA LEU A 84 -7.49 -12.20 2.90
C LEU A 84 -7.54 -10.67 2.83
N LEU A 85 -6.71 -10.08 1.99
CA LEU A 85 -6.67 -8.65 1.71
C LEU A 85 -7.09 -8.43 0.26
N THR A 86 -7.82 -7.33 0.02
CA THR A 86 -8.09 -6.88 -1.34
C THR A 86 -6.82 -6.32 -1.99
N ASP A 87 -6.81 -6.19 -3.31
CA ASP A 87 -5.70 -5.53 -4.02
C ASP A 87 -5.55 -4.08 -3.58
N GLU A 88 -6.65 -3.41 -3.25
CA GLU A 88 -6.62 -2.05 -2.69
C GLU A 88 -5.95 -2.03 -1.32
N ASP A 89 -6.30 -2.94 -0.40
CA ASP A 89 -5.67 -3.07 0.91
C ASP A 89 -4.17 -3.28 0.79
N ILE A 90 -3.74 -4.13 -0.14
CA ILE A 90 -2.32 -4.40 -0.38
C ILE A 90 -1.61 -3.15 -0.91
N ARG A 91 -2.18 -2.43 -1.87
CA ARG A 91 -1.61 -1.16 -2.33
C ARG A 91 -1.54 -0.12 -1.22
N ASN A 92 -2.56 -0.04 -0.40
CA ASN A 92 -2.60 0.90 0.73
C ASN A 92 -1.52 0.57 1.76
N VAL A 93 -1.34 -0.69 2.13
CA VAL A 93 -0.31 -1.07 3.10
C VAL A 93 1.10 -0.84 2.54
N VAL A 94 1.35 -1.09 1.26
CA VAL A 94 2.63 -0.77 0.62
C VAL A 94 2.89 0.74 0.64
N ALA A 95 1.88 1.56 0.38
CA ALA A 95 2.00 3.01 0.51
C ALA A 95 2.33 3.42 1.96
N TYR A 96 1.73 2.78 2.95
CA TYR A 96 2.07 3.01 4.36
C TYR A 96 3.52 2.62 4.69
N LEU A 97 4.03 1.51 4.15
CA LEU A 97 5.43 1.11 4.34
C LEU A 97 6.40 2.20 3.87
N ARG A 98 6.07 2.96 2.83
CA ARG A 98 6.89 4.08 2.37
C ARG A 98 7.02 5.21 3.40
N SER A 99 6.10 5.31 4.34
CA SER A 99 6.17 6.30 5.42
C SER A 99 7.26 6.01 6.45
N PHE A 100 7.87 4.81 6.43
CA PHE A 100 9.02 4.49 7.28
C PHE A 100 10.35 5.05 6.71
N LEU A 101 10.37 5.45 5.45
CA LEU A 101 11.52 6.08 4.82
C LEU A 101 11.57 7.58 5.12
#